data_1658bd10e46c515359c67fcfc97b8f07
#
_entry.id   1658bd10e46c515359c67fcfc97b8f07
#
_cell.length_a   1.000
_cell.length_b   1.000
_cell.length_c   1.000
_cell.angle_alpha   90.00
_cell.angle_beta   90.00
_cell.angle_gamma   90.00
#
_symmetry.space_group_name_H-M   'P 1'
#
loop_
_entity.id
_entity.type
_entity.pdbx_description
1 polymer ?
#
loop_
_entity_poly.entity_id
_entity_poly.type
_entity_poly.pdbx_seq_one_letter_code
_entity_poly.pdbx_strand_id
1 'polypeptide(L)'
;RLVINKGKDNYKRVSINAGNYREKREETLRELAKKNAARVKKYGRNVCLDPMNPYERPIIHTTIQEIEGVDSHSIGSESDRRVVITLAEGFKATNPSNGRGRRGDYRRYDNRSQSREQQQPTRAPRSDLEGTLYGKIEPKNKEE
;
A
#
# COMPACT_ATOMS: atom_id res chain seq x y z
N ARG A 1 -1.51 15.34 21.03
CA ARG A 1 -2.78 14.77 21.55
C ARG A 1 -2.77 14.66 23.08
N LEU A 2 -1.75 14.05 23.66
CA LEU A 2 -1.65 13.85 25.11
C LEU A 2 -1.59 15.16 25.91
N VAL A 3 -0.75 16.12 25.45
CA VAL A 3 -0.56 17.40 26.16
C VAL A 3 -1.84 18.23 26.19
N ILE A 4 -2.59 18.28 25.09
CA ILE A 4 -3.81 19.12 24.97
C ILE A 4 -4.96 18.55 25.78
N ASN A 5 -5.04 17.22 25.91
CA ASN A 5 -6.12 16.53 26.61
C ASN A 5 -5.76 16.11 28.04
N LYS A 6 -4.55 16.45 28.52
CA LYS A 6 -4.12 16.12 29.88
C LYS A 6 -4.99 16.89 30.91
N GLY A 7 -5.65 16.15 31.78
CA GLY A 7 -6.49 16.73 32.85
C GLY A 7 -7.81 17.35 32.35
N LYS A 8 -8.33 16.95 31.21
CA LYS A 8 -9.64 17.40 30.69
C LYS A 8 -10.59 16.21 30.53
N ASP A 9 -11.80 16.36 31.04
CA ASP A 9 -12.84 15.36 30.90
C ASP A 9 -13.36 15.21 29.48
N ASN A 10 -13.29 16.28 28.69
CA ASN A 10 -13.71 16.30 27.29
C ASN A 10 -12.52 16.16 26.33
N TYR A 11 -12.49 15.05 25.60
CA TYR A 11 -11.48 14.81 24.57
C TYR A 11 -11.62 15.76 23.38
N LYS A 12 -10.59 16.56 23.12
CA LYS A 12 -10.52 17.42 21.92
C LYS A 12 -9.70 16.74 20.83
N ARG A 13 -10.32 16.53 19.66
CA ARG A 13 -9.63 16.01 18.47
C ARG A 13 -8.78 17.13 17.85
N VAL A 14 -7.47 16.92 17.80
CA VAL A 14 -6.52 17.86 17.19
C VAL A 14 -6.03 17.28 15.87
N SER A 15 -6.18 18.07 14.82
CA SER A 15 -5.65 17.77 13.49
C SER A 15 -4.66 18.86 13.08
N ILE A 16 -3.46 18.44 12.71
CA ILE A 16 -2.41 19.36 12.23
C ILE A 16 -2.36 19.23 10.71
N ASN A 17 -2.51 20.37 10.02
CA ASN A 17 -2.29 20.46 8.58
C ASN A 17 -1.09 21.40 8.35
N ALA A 18 0.00 20.84 7.82
CA ALA A 18 1.22 21.60 7.56
C ALA A 18 1.17 22.13 6.12
N GLY A 19 1.08 23.47 5.97
CA GLY A 19 1.29 24.17 4.71
C GLY A 19 0.40 23.69 3.56
N ASN A 20 -0.89 23.49 3.79
CA ASN A 20 -1.88 23.03 2.76
C ASN A 20 -1.49 21.72 2.08
N TYR A 21 -0.73 20.87 2.81
CA TYR A 21 -0.27 19.58 2.27
C TYR A 21 -1.43 18.70 1.79
N ARG A 22 -2.55 18.68 2.52
CA ARG A 22 -3.69 17.83 2.17
C ARG A 22 -4.28 18.22 0.81
N GLU A 23 -4.46 19.51 0.58
CA GLU A 23 -5.02 20.06 -0.67
C GLU A 23 -4.09 19.74 -1.85
N LYS A 24 -2.80 20.01 -1.70
CA LYS A 24 -1.78 19.69 -2.70
C LYS A 24 -1.70 18.19 -2.97
N ARG A 25 -1.79 17.36 -1.94
CA ARG A 25 -1.77 15.91 -2.09
C ARG A 25 -3.01 15.41 -2.83
N GLU A 26 -4.18 15.95 -2.52
CA GLU A 26 -5.43 15.63 -3.20
C GLU A 26 -5.37 16.00 -4.69
N GLU A 27 -4.85 17.18 -5.01
CA GLU A 27 -4.64 17.60 -6.39
C GLU A 27 -3.69 16.65 -7.15
N THR A 28 -2.57 16.31 -6.54
CA THR A 28 -1.62 15.33 -7.11
C THR A 28 -2.28 13.98 -7.38
N LEU A 29 -3.15 13.50 -6.47
CA LEU A 29 -3.86 12.24 -6.64
C LEU A 29 -4.89 12.31 -7.79
N ARG A 30 -5.58 13.44 -7.94
CA ARG A 30 -6.50 13.68 -9.08
C ARG A 30 -5.74 13.68 -10.41
N GLU A 31 -4.58 14.33 -10.48
CA GLU A 31 -3.74 14.34 -11.68
C GLU A 31 -3.23 12.93 -12.02
N LEU A 32 -2.77 12.21 -11.00
CA LEU A 32 -2.32 10.82 -11.13
C LEU A 32 -3.44 9.91 -11.66
N ALA A 33 -4.66 10.05 -11.15
CA ALA A 33 -5.82 9.32 -11.62
C ALA A 33 -6.13 9.64 -13.09
N LYS A 34 -6.19 10.90 -13.47
CA LYS A 34 -6.44 11.36 -14.85
C LYS A 34 -5.37 10.84 -15.82
N LYS A 35 -4.10 10.92 -15.45
CA LYS A 35 -2.97 10.44 -16.26
C LYS A 35 -3.04 8.93 -16.51
N ASN A 36 -3.34 8.16 -15.48
CA ASN A 36 -3.44 6.70 -15.60
C ASN A 36 -4.73 6.28 -16.31
N ALA A 37 -5.85 6.95 -16.12
CA ALA A 37 -7.07 6.74 -16.88
C ALA A 37 -6.86 6.94 -18.38
N ALA A 38 -6.15 8.01 -18.77
CA ALA A 38 -5.78 8.23 -20.17
C ALA A 38 -4.91 7.11 -20.75
N ARG A 39 -3.98 6.56 -19.95
CA ARG A 39 -3.16 5.40 -20.36
C ARG A 39 -4.00 4.15 -20.55
N VAL A 40 -4.94 3.87 -19.64
CA VAL A 40 -5.86 2.74 -19.74
C VAL A 40 -6.73 2.85 -20.99
N LYS A 41 -7.32 4.02 -21.25
CA LYS A 41 -8.10 4.28 -22.47
C LYS A 41 -7.28 4.07 -23.75
N LYS A 42 -6.03 4.53 -23.74
CA LYS A 42 -5.16 4.45 -24.92
C LYS A 42 -4.73 3.02 -25.22
N TYR A 43 -4.30 2.28 -24.21
CA TYR A 43 -3.64 1.00 -24.40
C TYR A 43 -4.50 -0.21 -24.02
N GLY A 44 -5.61 -0.04 -23.32
CA GLY A 44 -6.48 -1.11 -22.84
C GLY A 44 -5.85 -1.99 -21.77
N ARG A 45 -4.78 -1.54 -21.14
CA ARG A 45 -4.09 -2.30 -20.10
C ARG A 45 -4.47 -1.78 -18.72
N ASN A 46 -4.83 -2.70 -17.83
CA ASN A 46 -5.07 -2.35 -16.44
C ASN A 46 -3.82 -1.78 -15.78
N VAL A 47 -4.01 -0.72 -15.00
CA VAL A 47 -2.93 -0.07 -14.25
C VAL A 47 -3.21 -0.24 -12.77
N CYS A 48 -2.25 -0.84 -12.06
CA CYS A 48 -2.26 -0.96 -10.61
C CYS A 48 -1.45 0.20 -10.03
N LEU A 49 -2.05 0.97 -9.14
CA LEU A 49 -1.39 2.05 -8.42
C LEU A 49 -0.66 1.51 -7.18
N ASP A 50 0.23 2.32 -6.62
CA ASP A 50 0.91 1.99 -5.37
C ASP A 50 -0.08 1.90 -4.20
N PRO A 51 0.26 1.16 -3.14
CA PRO A 51 -0.54 1.12 -1.92
C PRO A 51 -0.72 2.52 -1.34
N MET A 52 -1.93 2.84 -0.92
CA MET A 52 -2.27 4.17 -0.43
C MET A 52 -3.24 4.14 0.75
N ASN A 53 -3.28 5.25 1.47
CA ASN A 53 -4.12 5.44 2.64
C ASN A 53 -5.62 5.24 2.32
N PRO A 54 -6.42 4.76 3.30
CA PRO A 54 -7.87 4.68 3.16
C PRO A 54 -8.55 5.99 2.75
N TYR A 55 -7.98 7.14 3.12
CA TYR A 55 -8.50 8.46 2.77
C TYR A 55 -8.14 8.91 1.35
N GLU A 56 -7.08 8.39 0.76
CA GLU A 56 -6.62 8.73 -0.58
C GLU A 56 -7.35 7.94 -1.67
N ARG A 57 -7.74 6.70 -1.37
CA ARG A 57 -8.43 5.82 -2.33
C ARG A 57 -9.77 6.37 -2.85
N PRO A 58 -10.66 6.91 -2.00
CA PRO A 58 -11.90 7.52 -2.47
C PRO A 58 -11.68 8.67 -3.46
N ILE A 59 -10.63 9.48 -3.26
CA ILE A 59 -10.31 10.60 -4.17
C ILE A 59 -10.05 10.08 -5.58
N ILE A 60 -9.27 9.00 -5.71
CA ILE A 60 -8.98 8.39 -7.00
C ILE A 60 -10.24 7.75 -7.59
N HIS A 61 -11.02 7.01 -6.81
CA HIS A 61 -12.27 6.40 -7.29
C HIS A 61 -13.24 7.45 -7.82
N THR A 62 -13.46 8.55 -7.09
CA THR A 62 -14.33 9.64 -7.52
C THR A 62 -13.83 10.28 -8.81
N THR A 63 -12.52 10.58 -8.89
CA THR A 63 -11.93 11.17 -10.10
C THR A 63 -12.05 10.25 -11.32
N ILE A 64 -11.96 8.94 -11.13
CA ILE A 64 -12.08 7.97 -12.23
C ILE A 64 -13.55 7.84 -12.67
N GLN A 65 -14.50 7.88 -11.74
CA GLN A 65 -15.93 7.87 -12.05
C GLN A 65 -16.38 9.08 -12.90
N GLU A 66 -15.68 10.21 -12.79
CA GLU A 66 -15.91 11.39 -13.65
C GLU A 66 -15.43 11.18 -15.09
N ILE A 67 -14.65 10.13 -15.35
CA ILE A 67 -14.01 9.88 -16.65
C ILE A 67 -14.70 8.69 -17.33
N GLU A 68 -15.44 8.92 -18.38
CA GLU A 68 -16.08 7.86 -19.15
C GLU A 68 -15.09 6.83 -19.71
N GLY A 69 -15.48 5.57 -19.74
CA GLY A 69 -14.74 4.48 -20.38
C GLY A 69 -13.63 3.86 -19.54
N VAL A 70 -13.52 4.23 -18.29
CA VAL A 70 -12.64 3.60 -17.30
C VAL A 70 -13.40 3.29 -16.03
N ASP A 71 -12.99 2.23 -15.36
CA ASP A 71 -13.52 1.81 -14.08
C ASP A 71 -12.38 1.62 -13.07
N SER A 72 -12.71 1.56 -11.79
CA SER A 72 -11.72 1.38 -10.74
C SER A 72 -12.23 0.50 -9.61
N HIS A 73 -11.36 -0.39 -9.14
CA HIS A 73 -11.62 -1.22 -7.98
C HIS A 73 -10.40 -1.27 -7.06
N SER A 74 -10.60 -1.60 -5.79
CA SER A 74 -9.50 -1.73 -4.83
C SER A 74 -9.20 -3.21 -4.56
N ILE A 75 -7.92 -3.58 -4.59
CA ILE A 75 -7.42 -4.92 -4.28
C ILE A 75 -6.43 -4.88 -3.11
N GLY A 76 -6.25 -6.02 -2.46
CA GLY A 76 -5.36 -6.16 -1.31
C GLY A 76 -6.03 -5.89 0.03
N SER A 77 -5.29 -6.11 1.10
CA SER A 77 -5.73 -5.95 2.49
C SER A 77 -4.89 -4.93 3.24
N GLU A 78 -5.51 -4.24 4.19
CA GLU A 78 -4.88 -3.29 5.10
C GLU A 78 -3.87 -2.34 4.46
N SER A 79 -2.59 -2.49 4.79
CA SER A 79 -1.50 -1.61 4.35
C SER A 79 -1.15 -1.76 2.88
N ASP A 80 -1.38 -2.95 2.29
CA ASP A 80 -1.06 -3.26 0.88
C ASP A 80 -2.22 -2.96 -0.08
N ARG A 81 -3.30 -2.40 0.44
CA ARG A 81 -4.48 -2.11 -0.38
C ARG A 81 -4.23 -0.98 -1.36
N ARG A 82 -4.50 -1.28 -2.62
CA ARG A 82 -4.23 -0.40 -3.78
C ARG A 82 -5.40 -0.30 -4.71
N VAL A 83 -5.44 0.75 -5.53
CA VAL A 83 -6.45 0.95 -6.56
C VAL A 83 -5.94 0.40 -7.89
N VAL A 84 -6.79 -0.31 -8.59
CA VAL A 84 -6.58 -0.76 -9.97
C VAL A 84 -7.56 -0.03 -10.87
N ILE A 85 -7.03 0.53 -11.94
CA ILE A 85 -7.80 1.20 -12.98
C ILE A 85 -7.92 0.26 -14.17
N THR A 86 -9.12 -0.01 -14.61
CA THR A 86 -9.45 -0.91 -15.70
C THR A 86 -10.22 -0.19 -16.80
N LEU A 87 -10.26 -0.76 -17.98
CA LEU A 87 -11.15 -0.29 -19.03
C LEU A 87 -12.58 -0.72 -18.68
N ALA A 88 -13.54 0.19 -18.80
CA ALA A 88 -14.95 -0.13 -18.54
C ALA A 88 -15.49 -1.12 -19.58
N GLU A 89 -16.48 -1.92 -19.18
CA GLU A 89 -17.13 -2.88 -20.06
C GLU A 89 -17.75 -2.17 -21.27
N GLY A 90 -17.52 -2.76 -22.45
CA GLY A 90 -18.01 -2.19 -23.72
C GLY A 90 -17.12 -1.14 -24.38
N PHE A 91 -16.11 -0.64 -23.69
CA PHE A 91 -15.14 0.28 -24.28
C PHE A 91 -13.94 -0.44 -24.90
N LYS A 92 -13.47 0.03 -26.05
CA LYS A 92 -12.28 -0.49 -26.73
C LYS A 92 -11.15 0.52 -26.60
N ALA A 93 -9.94 0.03 -26.37
CA ALA A 93 -8.76 0.88 -26.33
C ALA A 93 -8.53 1.55 -27.69
N THR A 94 -8.17 2.83 -27.67
CA THR A 94 -7.94 3.63 -28.89
C THR A 94 -6.71 3.11 -29.67
N ASN A 95 -5.70 2.61 -28.98
CA ASN A 95 -4.49 2.05 -29.59
C ASN A 95 -4.07 0.79 -28.80
N PRO A 96 -4.78 -0.34 -29.00
CA PRO A 96 -4.47 -1.56 -28.28
C PRO A 96 -3.05 -1.97 -28.66
N SER A 97 -2.14 -1.83 -27.70
CA SER A 97 -0.77 -2.29 -27.92
C SER A 97 -0.82 -3.80 -28.16
N ASN A 98 -0.48 -4.20 -29.38
CA ASN A 98 -0.36 -5.61 -29.79
C ASN A 98 0.82 -6.25 -29.02
N GLY A 99 0.74 -6.17 -27.71
CA GLY A 99 1.76 -6.64 -26.79
C GLY A 99 1.53 -8.10 -26.52
N ARG A 100 2.47 -8.92 -26.93
CA ARG A 100 2.76 -10.19 -26.28
C ARG A 100 2.87 -9.88 -24.76
N GLY A 101 1.67 -9.80 -24.12
CA GLY A 101 1.53 -9.40 -22.74
C GLY A 101 2.18 -10.45 -21.85
N ARG A 102 3.06 -10.06 -21.02
CA ARG A 102 3.37 -10.77 -19.78
C ARG A 102 2.06 -10.95 -19.00
N ARG A 103 1.35 -12.03 -19.30
CA ARG A 103 0.28 -12.59 -18.47
C ARG A 103 0.93 -13.16 -17.21
N GLY A 104 1.43 -12.35 -16.33
CA GLY A 104 2.17 -12.94 -15.23
C GLY A 104 2.25 -12.13 -13.94
N ASP A 105 1.99 -10.84 -13.98
CA ASP A 105 2.36 -10.01 -12.84
C ASP A 105 1.32 -9.98 -11.70
N TYR A 106 0.03 -10.18 -12.03
CA TYR A 106 -1.01 -10.15 -10.99
C TYR A 106 -1.05 -11.41 -10.13
N ARG A 107 -0.63 -12.59 -10.66
CA ARG A 107 -0.59 -13.84 -9.89
C ARG A 107 0.62 -13.96 -8.96
N ARG A 108 1.67 -13.16 -9.16
CA ARG A 108 2.87 -13.22 -8.31
C ARG A 108 2.71 -12.52 -6.96
N TYR A 109 1.78 -11.57 -6.84
CA TYR A 109 1.60 -10.86 -5.58
C TYR A 109 0.73 -11.62 -4.58
N ASP A 110 -0.31 -12.33 -5.05
CA ASP A 110 -1.19 -13.11 -4.16
C ASP A 110 -0.49 -14.35 -3.58
N ASN A 111 0.44 -14.94 -4.35
CA ASN A 111 1.08 -16.19 -3.91
C ASN A 111 2.31 -15.97 -3.00
N ARG A 112 2.81 -14.73 -2.90
CA ARG A 112 3.98 -14.45 -2.06
C ARG A 112 3.61 -14.23 -0.59
N SER A 113 2.39 -13.84 -0.31
CA SER A 113 1.87 -13.73 1.06
C SER A 113 1.50 -15.09 1.65
N GLN A 114 0.98 -16.02 0.84
CA GLN A 114 0.62 -17.37 1.30
C GLN A 114 1.83 -18.32 1.42
N SER A 115 2.90 -18.10 0.65
CA SER A 115 4.11 -18.94 0.73
C SER A 115 5.04 -18.57 1.88
N ARG A 116 4.84 -17.45 2.55
CA ARG A 116 5.65 -17.04 3.70
C ARG A 116 5.20 -17.67 5.03
N GLU A 117 3.97 -18.12 5.12
CA GLU A 117 3.46 -18.78 6.35
C GLU A 117 3.82 -20.26 6.45
N GLN A 118 4.29 -20.91 5.38
CA GLN A 118 4.61 -22.34 5.41
C GLN A 118 6.11 -22.68 5.38
N GLN A 119 7.00 -21.71 5.38
CA GLN A 119 8.43 -21.96 5.57
C GLN A 119 8.85 -21.57 6.98
N GLN A 120 8.48 -22.41 7.94
CA GLN A 120 9.22 -22.48 9.19
C GLN A 120 10.64 -22.98 8.83
N PRO A 121 11.69 -22.30 9.26
CA PRO A 121 13.04 -22.79 9.06
C PRO A 121 13.23 -24.05 9.91
N THR A 122 13.20 -25.20 9.28
CA THR A 122 13.66 -26.46 9.85
C THR A 122 15.19 -26.44 9.93
N ARG A 123 15.73 -25.53 10.72
CA ARG A 123 17.13 -25.58 11.07
C ARG A 123 17.23 -25.94 12.53
N ALA A 124 17.61 -27.20 12.78
CA ALA A 124 17.94 -27.65 14.11
C ALA A 124 18.94 -26.68 14.75
N PRO A 125 18.84 -26.39 16.06
CA PRO A 125 19.80 -25.56 16.74
C PRO A 125 21.18 -26.21 16.63
N ARG A 126 22.16 -25.50 16.06
CA ARG A 126 23.55 -25.92 16.09
C ARG A 126 24.04 -25.82 17.53
N SER A 127 24.41 -26.92 18.11
CA SER A 127 24.96 -27.06 19.47
C SER A 127 26.42 -26.57 19.62
N ASP A 128 26.99 -25.96 18.59
CA ASP A 128 28.44 -25.70 18.48
C ASP A 128 28.78 -24.22 18.59
N LEU A 129 27.90 -23.41 19.20
CA LEU A 129 28.21 -22.00 19.53
C LEU A 129 28.63 -21.82 21.00
N GLU A 130 29.38 -22.75 21.53
CA GLU A 130 30.24 -22.46 22.67
C GLU A 130 31.49 -21.73 22.16
N GLY A 131 31.46 -20.43 22.18
CA GLY A 131 32.60 -19.61 21.74
C GLY A 131 32.18 -18.31 21.04
N THR A 132 31.08 -17.72 21.43
CA THR A 132 30.73 -16.42 20.91
C THR A 132 31.47 -15.30 21.64
N LEU A 133 32.02 -14.37 20.87
CA LEU A 133 32.80 -13.19 21.25
C LEU A 133 32.06 -12.17 22.16
N TYR A 134 30.89 -12.50 22.65
CA TYR A 134 30.15 -11.66 23.60
C TYR A 134 30.10 -12.35 24.94
N GLY A 135 30.88 -11.85 25.88
CA GLY A 135 30.95 -12.34 27.25
C GLY A 135 29.59 -12.29 27.94
N LYS A 136 29.31 -13.38 28.66
CA LYS A 136 28.14 -13.51 29.52
C LYS A 136 28.21 -12.44 30.63
N ILE A 137 27.30 -11.51 30.67
CA ILE A 137 27.19 -10.52 31.74
C ILE A 137 26.52 -11.22 32.92
N GLU A 138 27.27 -11.53 33.95
CA GLU A 138 26.70 -12.02 35.20
C GLU A 138 26.19 -10.83 36.02
N PRO A 139 24.98 -10.94 36.60
CA PRO A 139 24.46 -9.88 37.46
C PRO A 139 25.29 -9.85 38.78
N LYS A 140 25.85 -8.70 39.12
CA LYS A 140 26.46 -8.47 40.43
C LYS A 140 25.41 -8.61 41.51
N ASN A 141 25.55 -9.65 42.34
CA ASN A 141 24.86 -9.71 43.62
C ASN A 141 25.27 -8.52 44.46
N LYS A 142 24.32 -7.70 44.87
CA LYS A 142 24.49 -6.77 45.99
C LYS A 142 24.26 -7.56 47.26
N GLU A 143 25.34 -7.88 47.92
CA GLU A 143 25.36 -8.20 49.36
C GLU A 143 25.41 -6.87 50.11
N GLU A 144 24.59 -6.83 51.21
CA GLU A 144 24.37 -5.79 52.22
C GLU A 144 23.38 -4.69 51.89
#